data_89deb354ca1516fbfbfec90edff076f6
#
_entry.id   89deb354ca1516fbfbfec90edff076f6
#
_cell.length_a   1.000
_cell.length_b   1.000
_cell.length_c   1.000
_cell.angle_alpha   90.00
_cell.angle_beta   90.00
_cell.angle_gamma   90.00
#
_symmetry.space_group_name_H-M   'P 1'
#
loop_
_entity.id
_entity.type
_entity.pdbx_description
1 polymer ?
#
loop_
_entity_poly.entity_id
_entity_poly.type
_entity_poly.pdbx_seq_one_letter_code
_entity_poly.pdbx_strand_id
1 'polypeptide(L)'
;MRTESILHTLAPPHADTALPPARPRAILVVDDHDLVRLGVRALVQSQATDPATATEVFEADSLASALALYAAAQDAIGLVLLDLALPDTQGLEGLIAFRTHFPLARIVVLSGTVDTTLSRGALDQGALAFLPKSADLNEVVSFIRACGLLDVQSAAIGLPALPGPLSTTPSAERPEALEQLTPRQLEVLQWVLEGKANREIAQLAHLSEGTVKNHVSTLLLLFGVRSRAQLISQLR
;
A
#
# COMPACT_ATOMS: atom_id res chain seq x y z
N MET A 1 -66.55 16.49 -36.05
CA MET A 1 -66.11 16.25 -34.66
C MET A 1 -64.86 15.36 -34.72
N ARG A 2 -63.72 15.92 -34.52
CA ARG A 2 -62.42 15.21 -34.56
C ARG A 2 -61.88 15.12 -33.15
N THR A 3 -61.72 13.94 -32.66
CA THR A 3 -61.07 13.62 -31.36
C THR A 3 -59.57 13.46 -31.60
N GLU A 4 -58.76 14.41 -31.12
CA GLU A 4 -57.31 14.30 -31.11
C GLU A 4 -56.89 13.48 -29.91
N SER A 5 -56.17 12.39 -30.23
CA SER A 5 -55.57 11.47 -29.25
C SER A 5 -54.18 12.01 -28.91
N ILE A 6 -53.97 12.47 -27.70
CA ILE A 6 -52.68 12.93 -27.17
C ILE A 6 -51.89 11.69 -26.73
N LEU A 7 -50.89 11.29 -27.54
CA LEU A 7 -49.89 10.32 -27.20
C LEU A 7 -48.88 10.97 -26.24
N HIS A 8 -48.94 10.60 -24.98
CA HIS A 8 -47.94 10.98 -23.98
C HIS A 8 -46.74 10.05 -24.15
N THR A 9 -45.68 10.56 -24.76
CA THR A 9 -44.39 9.88 -24.86
C THR A 9 -43.75 9.84 -23.49
N LEU A 10 -43.79 8.69 -22.83
CA LEU A 10 -42.96 8.41 -21.62
C LEU A 10 -41.51 8.30 -22.08
N ALA A 11 -40.69 9.22 -21.62
CA ALA A 11 -39.25 9.14 -21.69
C ALA A 11 -38.75 7.94 -20.86
N PRO A 12 -37.73 7.21 -21.30
CA PRO A 12 -37.17 6.10 -20.52
C PRO A 12 -36.50 6.63 -19.23
N PRO A 13 -36.54 5.86 -18.15
CA PRO A 13 -35.88 6.24 -16.91
C PRO A 13 -34.37 6.33 -17.14
N HIS A 14 -33.83 7.44 -16.68
CA HIS A 14 -32.43 7.80 -16.79
C HIS A 14 -31.51 6.73 -16.22
N ALA A 15 -30.47 6.49 -17.00
CA ALA A 15 -29.24 5.78 -16.74
C ALA A 15 -28.90 5.58 -15.26
N ASP A 16 -28.67 4.32 -15.00
CA ASP A 16 -27.92 3.73 -13.93
C ASP A 16 -26.70 4.62 -13.60
N THR A 17 -26.81 5.34 -12.49
CA THR A 17 -25.65 6.04 -11.92
C THR A 17 -24.85 4.97 -11.22
N ALA A 18 -24.01 4.27 -11.99
CA ALA A 18 -23.04 3.35 -11.42
C ALA A 18 -22.21 4.14 -10.37
N LEU A 19 -22.40 3.78 -9.12
CA LEU A 19 -21.55 4.27 -8.02
C LEU A 19 -20.09 4.03 -8.45
N PRO A 20 -19.18 5.00 -8.21
CA PRO A 20 -17.77 4.79 -8.49
C PRO A 20 -17.32 3.52 -7.77
N PRO A 21 -16.44 2.71 -8.39
CA PRO A 21 -15.99 1.47 -7.77
C PRO A 21 -15.45 1.77 -6.38
N ALA A 22 -15.96 1.03 -5.40
CA ALA A 22 -15.53 1.17 -4.02
C ALA A 22 -13.99 1.01 -3.99
N ARG A 23 -13.31 1.92 -3.31
CA ARG A 23 -11.84 1.82 -3.16
C ARG A 23 -11.53 0.52 -2.43
N PRO A 24 -10.47 -0.21 -2.84
CA PRO A 24 -10.06 -1.41 -2.13
C PRO A 24 -9.73 -1.03 -0.67
N ARG A 25 -10.38 -1.69 0.28
CA ARG A 25 -10.26 -1.42 1.72
C ARG A 25 -9.79 -2.65 2.50
N ALA A 26 -9.24 -3.62 1.82
CA ALA A 26 -8.79 -4.84 2.44
C ALA A 26 -7.29 -5.09 2.22
N ILE A 27 -6.70 -5.80 3.16
CA ILE A 27 -5.33 -6.30 3.11
C ILE A 27 -5.39 -7.82 3.19
N LEU A 28 -4.57 -8.51 2.38
CA LEU A 28 -4.34 -9.94 2.50
C LEU A 28 -3.00 -10.17 3.19
N VAL A 29 -3.00 -10.83 4.34
CA VAL A 29 -1.81 -11.23 5.09
C VAL A 29 -1.56 -12.71 4.82
N VAL A 30 -0.40 -13.03 4.25
CA VAL A 30 0.01 -14.39 3.89
C VAL A 30 1.24 -14.74 4.70
N ASP A 31 1.08 -15.59 5.71
CA ASP A 31 2.13 -16.01 6.64
C ASP A 31 1.69 -17.31 7.30
N ASP A 32 2.56 -18.27 7.48
CA ASP A 32 2.25 -19.54 8.14
C ASP A 32 2.22 -19.43 9.68
N HIS A 33 2.71 -18.30 10.23
CA HIS A 33 2.71 -18.05 11.67
C HIS A 33 1.45 -17.30 12.11
N ASP A 34 0.57 -17.96 12.86
CA ASP A 34 -0.67 -17.38 13.41
C ASP A 34 -0.43 -16.08 14.18
N LEU A 35 0.68 -16.02 14.93
CA LEU A 35 0.99 -14.84 15.75
C LEU A 35 1.30 -13.58 14.90
N VAL A 36 1.93 -13.78 13.74
CA VAL A 36 2.22 -12.68 12.80
C VAL A 36 0.91 -12.16 12.20
N ARG A 37 0.04 -13.06 11.74
CA ARG A 37 -1.27 -12.69 11.18
C ARG A 37 -2.12 -11.97 12.21
N LEU A 38 -2.20 -12.51 13.44
CA LEU A 38 -2.91 -11.89 14.56
C LEU A 38 -2.35 -10.50 14.89
N GLY A 39 -1.01 -10.35 14.91
CA GLY A 39 -0.34 -9.09 15.19
C GLY A 39 -0.65 -8.02 14.15
N VAL A 40 -0.56 -8.36 12.86
CA VAL A 40 -0.90 -7.44 11.77
C VAL A 40 -2.38 -7.06 11.82
N ARG A 41 -3.28 -8.03 12.03
CA ARG A 41 -4.71 -7.75 12.17
C ARG A 41 -5.01 -6.80 13.32
N ALA A 42 -4.50 -7.09 14.52
CA ALA A 42 -4.69 -6.24 15.70
C ALA A 42 -4.18 -4.81 15.45
N LEU A 43 -3.04 -4.70 14.80
CA LEU A 43 -2.42 -3.43 14.46
C LEU A 43 -3.24 -2.61 13.47
N VAL A 44 -3.72 -3.24 12.40
CA VAL A 44 -4.58 -2.60 11.39
C VAL A 44 -5.90 -2.16 12.03
N GLN A 45 -6.51 -3.02 12.84
CA GLN A 45 -7.76 -2.71 13.54
C GLN A 45 -7.60 -1.57 14.56
N SER A 46 -6.44 -1.46 15.22
CA SER A 46 -6.16 -0.36 16.16
C SER A 46 -6.08 1.02 15.50
N GLN A 47 -5.91 1.07 14.17
CA GLN A 47 -5.86 2.31 13.40
C GLN A 47 -7.25 2.80 12.97
N ALA A 48 -8.29 1.98 13.08
CA ALA A 48 -9.64 2.38 12.70
C ALA A 48 -10.25 3.27 13.80
N THR A 49 -10.70 4.44 13.40
CA THR A 49 -11.46 5.35 14.26
C THR A 49 -12.96 5.07 14.23
N ASP A 50 -13.43 4.49 13.11
CA ASP A 50 -14.82 4.11 12.89
C ASP A 50 -14.86 2.66 12.37
N PRO A 51 -15.63 1.75 13.00
CA PRO A 51 -15.80 0.38 12.53
C PRO A 51 -16.32 0.28 11.09
N ALA A 52 -17.07 1.26 10.60
CA ALA A 52 -17.62 1.27 9.24
C ALA A 52 -16.55 1.57 8.16
N THR A 53 -15.44 2.19 8.56
CA THR A 53 -14.30 2.52 7.66
C THR A 53 -13.09 1.65 7.91
N ALA A 54 -13.19 0.69 8.83
CA ALA A 54 -12.09 -0.20 9.19
C ALA A 54 -11.60 -1.00 7.96
N THR A 55 -10.28 -1.07 7.83
CA THR A 55 -9.63 -1.91 6.83
C THR A 55 -9.86 -3.38 7.18
N GLU A 56 -10.41 -4.14 6.25
CA GLU A 56 -10.60 -5.58 6.38
C GLU A 56 -9.27 -6.31 6.21
N VAL A 57 -9.05 -7.37 6.99
CA VAL A 57 -7.84 -8.19 6.91
C VAL A 57 -8.23 -9.62 6.59
N PHE A 58 -7.89 -10.05 5.37
CA PHE A 58 -7.93 -11.46 4.95
C PHE A 58 -6.63 -12.14 5.37
N GLU A 59 -6.71 -13.41 5.72
CA GLU A 59 -5.57 -14.18 6.21
C GLU A 59 -5.43 -15.48 5.41
N ALA A 60 -4.19 -15.82 5.07
CA ALA A 60 -3.81 -17.07 4.43
C ALA A 60 -2.54 -17.62 5.08
N ASP A 61 -2.44 -18.92 5.19
CA ASP A 61 -1.30 -19.66 5.78
C ASP A 61 -0.37 -20.29 4.74
N SER A 62 -0.73 -20.19 3.46
CA SER A 62 -0.03 -20.81 2.34
C SER A 62 -0.25 -19.98 1.06
N LEU A 63 0.61 -20.16 0.06
CA LEU A 63 0.44 -19.54 -1.24
C LEU A 63 -0.86 -19.99 -1.91
N ALA A 64 -1.19 -21.27 -1.83
CA ALA A 64 -2.39 -21.82 -2.45
C ALA A 64 -3.66 -21.17 -1.90
N SER A 65 -3.77 -21.04 -0.57
CA SER A 65 -4.91 -20.34 0.08
C SER A 65 -4.93 -18.85 -0.27
N ALA A 66 -3.76 -18.21 -0.33
CA ALA A 66 -3.64 -16.80 -0.69
C ALA A 66 -4.12 -16.49 -2.11
N LEU A 67 -3.72 -17.33 -3.10
CA LEU A 67 -4.16 -17.18 -4.50
C LEU A 67 -5.67 -17.35 -4.63
N ALA A 68 -6.25 -18.35 -3.94
CA ALA A 68 -7.69 -18.58 -3.94
C ALA A 68 -8.48 -17.39 -3.34
N LEU A 69 -8.04 -16.89 -2.18
CA LEU A 69 -8.65 -15.73 -1.53
C LEU A 69 -8.53 -14.46 -2.39
N TYR A 70 -7.36 -14.22 -2.96
CA TYR A 70 -7.15 -13.06 -3.80
C TYR A 70 -8.02 -13.12 -5.06
N ALA A 71 -8.14 -14.29 -5.70
CA ALA A 71 -9.02 -14.47 -6.86
C ALA A 71 -10.49 -14.16 -6.54
N ALA A 72 -10.94 -14.53 -5.32
CA ALA A 72 -12.31 -14.32 -4.88
C ALA A 72 -12.62 -12.86 -4.49
N ALA A 73 -11.61 -12.09 -4.05
CA ALA A 73 -11.80 -10.77 -3.47
C ALA A 73 -10.82 -9.70 -4.01
N GLN A 74 -10.29 -9.87 -5.23
CA GLN A 74 -9.25 -8.99 -5.79
C GLN A 74 -9.68 -7.51 -5.86
N ASP A 75 -10.96 -7.21 -6.06
CA ASP A 75 -11.46 -5.84 -6.13
C ASP A 75 -11.50 -5.15 -4.76
N ALA A 76 -11.55 -5.93 -3.69
CA ALA A 76 -11.53 -5.45 -2.31
C ALA A 76 -10.11 -5.38 -1.74
N ILE A 77 -9.18 -6.27 -2.18
CA ILE A 77 -7.83 -6.36 -1.65
C ILE A 77 -6.92 -5.34 -2.34
N GLY A 78 -6.51 -4.32 -1.59
CA GLY A 78 -5.63 -3.27 -2.08
C GLY A 78 -4.14 -3.52 -1.83
N LEU A 79 -3.79 -4.48 -0.97
CA LEU A 79 -2.41 -4.81 -0.61
C LEU A 79 -2.30 -6.26 -0.15
N VAL A 80 -1.21 -6.91 -0.55
CA VAL A 80 -0.81 -8.23 -0.08
C VAL A 80 0.48 -8.10 0.71
N LEU A 81 0.48 -8.58 1.96
CA LEU A 81 1.67 -8.77 2.77
C LEU A 81 2.05 -10.25 2.65
N LEU A 82 3.16 -10.55 1.99
CA LEU A 82 3.56 -11.90 1.61
C LEU A 82 4.83 -12.33 2.34
N ASP A 83 4.75 -13.38 3.14
CA ASP A 83 5.94 -14.06 3.65
C ASP A 83 6.64 -14.88 2.56
N LEU A 84 7.98 -14.93 2.63
CA LEU A 84 8.81 -15.76 1.76
C LEU A 84 9.03 -17.18 2.29
N ALA A 85 8.73 -17.43 3.56
CA ALA A 85 8.97 -18.71 4.22
C ALA A 85 7.67 -19.52 4.36
N LEU A 86 6.82 -19.54 3.33
CA LEU A 86 5.59 -20.33 3.31
C LEU A 86 5.90 -21.81 3.13
N PRO A 87 5.06 -22.71 3.67
CA PRO A 87 5.31 -24.15 3.62
C PRO A 87 5.24 -24.76 2.20
N ASP A 88 4.57 -24.08 1.29
CA ASP A 88 4.34 -24.53 -0.09
C ASP A 88 5.20 -23.75 -1.14
N THR A 89 6.19 -22.95 -0.70
CA THR A 89 7.09 -22.20 -1.60
C THR A 89 8.51 -22.10 -1.04
N GLN A 90 9.46 -21.71 -1.90
CA GLN A 90 10.84 -21.44 -1.50
C GLN A 90 11.32 -20.09 -2.03
N GLY A 91 11.94 -19.29 -1.15
CA GLY A 91 12.53 -18.01 -1.54
C GLY A 91 11.54 -17.08 -2.24
N LEU A 92 11.82 -16.68 -3.49
CA LEU A 92 10.97 -15.76 -4.27
C LEU A 92 9.88 -16.45 -5.10
N GLU A 93 9.78 -17.77 -5.06
CA GLU A 93 8.80 -18.52 -5.87
C GLU A 93 7.36 -18.10 -5.59
N GLY A 94 7.02 -17.87 -4.31
CA GLY A 94 5.70 -17.39 -3.91
C GLY A 94 5.36 -16.02 -4.52
N LEU A 95 6.29 -15.09 -4.50
CA LEU A 95 6.14 -13.78 -5.13
C LEU A 95 5.97 -13.88 -6.64
N ILE A 96 6.82 -14.67 -7.30
CA ILE A 96 6.79 -14.89 -8.75
C ILE A 96 5.46 -15.52 -9.17
N ALA A 97 5.02 -16.55 -8.46
CA ALA A 97 3.75 -17.22 -8.73
C ALA A 97 2.57 -16.28 -8.54
N PHE A 98 2.55 -15.50 -7.45
CA PHE A 98 1.49 -14.51 -7.19
C PHE A 98 1.42 -13.47 -8.29
N ARG A 99 2.57 -12.90 -8.70
CA ARG A 99 2.68 -11.93 -9.80
C ARG A 99 2.29 -12.50 -11.16
N THR A 100 2.56 -13.78 -11.40
CA THR A 100 2.17 -14.47 -12.64
C THR A 100 0.66 -14.58 -12.75
N HIS A 101 -0.04 -14.91 -11.66
CA HIS A 101 -1.49 -14.99 -11.63
C HIS A 101 -2.17 -13.61 -11.58
N PHE A 102 -1.59 -12.68 -10.83
CA PHE A 102 -2.14 -11.35 -10.58
C PHE A 102 -1.09 -10.25 -10.80
N PRO A 103 -0.81 -9.89 -12.08
CA PRO A 103 0.24 -8.93 -12.44
C PRO A 103 0.07 -7.53 -11.83
N LEU A 104 -1.16 -7.13 -11.50
CA LEU A 104 -1.48 -5.83 -10.92
C LEU A 104 -1.54 -5.84 -9.38
N ALA A 105 -1.38 -7.00 -8.74
CA ALA A 105 -1.40 -7.10 -7.29
C ALA A 105 -0.29 -6.24 -6.68
N ARG A 106 -0.62 -5.48 -5.65
CA ARG A 106 0.34 -4.68 -4.88
C ARG A 106 0.87 -5.56 -3.76
N ILE A 107 2.12 -5.97 -3.84
CA ILE A 107 2.72 -6.94 -2.93
C ILE A 107 3.86 -6.30 -2.16
N VAL A 108 3.83 -6.44 -0.84
CA VAL A 108 4.93 -6.18 0.09
C VAL A 108 5.40 -7.52 0.63
N VAL A 109 6.68 -7.75 0.55
CA VAL A 109 7.30 -8.96 1.09
C VAL A 109 7.62 -8.74 2.56
N LEU A 110 7.20 -9.67 3.42
CA LEU A 110 7.64 -9.80 4.80
C LEU A 110 8.67 -10.94 4.88
N SER A 111 9.80 -10.73 5.56
CA SER A 111 10.84 -11.77 5.67
C SER A 111 11.42 -11.84 7.07
N GLY A 112 11.59 -13.05 7.58
CA GLY A 112 12.29 -13.29 8.85
C GLY A 112 13.80 -13.05 8.79
N THR A 113 14.37 -12.95 7.58
CA THR A 113 15.80 -12.73 7.36
C THR A 113 16.07 -11.44 6.63
N VAL A 114 17.15 -10.76 7.00
CA VAL A 114 17.64 -9.55 6.31
C VAL A 114 18.70 -9.99 5.29
N ASP A 115 18.25 -10.51 4.15
CA ASP A 115 19.14 -10.90 3.05
C ASP A 115 19.02 -9.84 1.92
N THR A 116 20.15 -9.21 1.63
CA THR A 116 20.22 -8.17 0.59
C THR A 116 19.98 -8.70 -0.82
N THR A 117 20.30 -9.98 -1.07
CA THR A 117 20.08 -10.64 -2.36
C THR A 117 18.60 -10.91 -2.56
N LEU A 118 17.93 -11.48 -1.54
CA LEU A 118 16.48 -11.70 -1.55
C LEU A 118 15.71 -10.39 -1.64
N SER A 119 16.12 -9.38 -0.87
CA SER A 119 15.49 -8.05 -0.91
C SER A 119 15.57 -7.41 -2.30
N ARG A 120 16.74 -7.45 -2.94
CA ARG A 120 16.90 -6.94 -4.29
C ARG A 120 16.08 -7.75 -5.29
N GLY A 121 16.18 -9.08 -5.23
CA GLY A 121 15.41 -9.96 -6.10
C GLY A 121 13.90 -9.76 -5.97
N ALA A 122 13.36 -9.56 -4.76
CA ALA A 122 11.95 -9.27 -4.55
C ALA A 122 11.51 -7.96 -5.24
N LEU A 123 12.30 -6.90 -5.10
CA LEU A 123 12.02 -5.61 -5.75
C LEU A 123 12.12 -5.72 -7.28
N ASP A 124 13.10 -6.45 -7.81
CA ASP A 124 13.26 -6.70 -9.24
C ASP A 124 12.08 -7.52 -9.82
N GLN A 125 11.48 -8.40 -9.00
CA GLN A 125 10.25 -9.13 -9.33
C GLN A 125 8.97 -8.30 -9.11
N GLY A 126 9.09 -7.02 -8.78
CA GLY A 126 7.99 -6.08 -8.70
C GLY A 126 7.28 -6.03 -7.34
N ALA A 127 7.90 -6.49 -6.25
CA ALA A 127 7.42 -6.17 -4.92
C ALA A 127 7.53 -4.66 -4.67
N LEU A 128 6.55 -4.07 -4.00
CA LEU A 128 6.55 -2.64 -3.64
C LEU A 128 7.61 -2.34 -2.58
N ALA A 129 7.78 -3.26 -1.63
CA ALA A 129 8.78 -3.18 -0.58
C ALA A 129 9.14 -4.56 -0.07
N PHE A 130 10.26 -4.62 0.65
CA PHE A 130 10.72 -5.79 1.40
C PHE A 130 10.93 -5.36 2.85
N LEU A 131 10.08 -5.84 3.75
CA LEU A 131 10.11 -5.50 5.17
C LEU A 131 10.58 -6.70 5.98
N PRO A 132 11.59 -6.56 6.86
CA PRO A 132 11.93 -7.62 7.78
C PRO A 132 10.80 -7.80 8.82
N LYS A 133 10.45 -9.05 9.17
CA LYS A 133 9.46 -9.36 10.22
C LYS A 133 9.88 -8.83 11.60
N SER A 134 11.18 -8.57 11.79
CA SER A 134 11.75 -7.91 12.97
C SER A 134 11.68 -6.38 12.93
N ALA A 135 11.17 -5.80 11.83
CA ALA A 135 10.98 -4.36 11.75
C ALA A 135 9.95 -3.89 12.78
N ASP A 136 10.08 -2.63 13.18
CA ASP A 136 9.06 -1.99 14.01
C ASP A 136 7.70 -2.10 13.30
N LEU A 137 6.70 -2.62 14.00
CA LEU A 137 5.33 -2.73 13.49
C LEU A 137 4.78 -1.39 12.97
N ASN A 138 5.29 -0.27 13.48
CA ASN A 138 4.98 1.06 12.96
C ASN A 138 5.45 1.27 11.51
N GLU A 139 6.50 0.59 11.07
CA GLU A 139 6.97 0.65 9.69
C GLU A 139 5.97 -0.02 8.74
N VAL A 140 5.41 -1.17 9.14
CA VAL A 140 4.37 -1.87 8.39
C VAL A 140 3.10 -1.01 8.29
N VAL A 141 2.66 -0.40 9.41
CA VAL A 141 1.50 0.52 9.43
C VAL A 141 1.73 1.72 8.53
N SER A 142 2.91 2.34 8.63
CA SER A 142 3.25 3.51 7.79
C SER A 142 3.21 3.15 6.31
N PHE A 143 3.64 1.94 5.94
CA PHE A 143 3.58 1.46 4.57
C PHE A 143 2.13 1.22 4.13
N ILE A 144 1.31 0.56 4.95
CA ILE A 144 -0.12 0.32 4.67
C ILE A 144 -0.87 1.66 4.51
N ARG A 145 -0.56 2.64 5.37
CA ARG A 145 -1.11 4.00 5.28
C ARG A 145 -0.69 4.71 3.99
N ALA A 146 0.58 4.63 3.61
CA ALA A 146 1.09 5.16 2.34
C ALA A 146 0.42 4.52 1.12
N CYS A 147 -0.07 3.30 1.27
CA CYS A 147 -0.89 2.62 0.26
C CYS A 147 -2.34 3.13 0.21
N GLY A 148 -2.76 4.02 1.09
CA GLY A 148 -4.12 4.58 1.16
C GLY A 148 -5.17 3.60 1.69
N LEU A 149 -4.75 2.61 2.48
CA LEU A 149 -5.61 1.56 3.03
C LEU A 149 -5.96 1.78 4.50
N LEU A 150 -5.27 2.67 5.19
CA LEU A 150 -5.62 3.11 6.54
C LEU A 150 -6.09 4.56 6.46
N ASP A 151 -7.14 4.87 7.20
CA ASP A 151 -7.58 6.25 7.34
C ASP A 151 -6.46 7.08 7.94
N VAL A 152 -6.17 8.20 7.34
CA VAL A 152 -5.30 9.20 7.95
C VAL A 152 -6.04 9.67 9.18
N GLN A 153 -5.61 9.27 10.37
CA GLN A 153 -6.09 9.95 11.57
C GLN A 153 -5.76 11.42 11.38
N SER A 154 -6.76 12.20 11.10
CA SER A 154 -6.73 13.63 11.40
C SER A 154 -6.49 13.72 12.91
N ALA A 155 -5.23 13.79 13.31
CA ALA A 155 -4.91 14.40 14.57
C ALA A 155 -5.53 15.80 14.50
N ALA A 156 -6.70 15.90 15.08
CA ALA A 156 -7.48 17.12 15.33
C ALA A 156 -6.89 18.39 14.68
N ILE A 157 -7.31 18.70 13.45
CA ILE A 157 -7.55 20.05 12.95
C ILE A 157 -8.13 19.87 11.54
N GLY A 158 -9.36 20.36 11.35
CA GLY A 158 -10.16 20.15 10.17
C GLY A 158 -9.49 20.48 8.85
N LEU A 159 -9.39 19.47 7.99
CA LEU A 159 -9.03 19.61 6.59
C LEU A 159 -9.84 18.63 5.73
N PRO A 160 -10.22 19.01 4.52
CA PRO A 160 -11.18 18.29 3.69
C PRO A 160 -10.60 17.03 3.03
N ALA A 161 -11.50 16.11 2.72
CA ALA A 161 -11.25 14.81 2.08
C ALA A 161 -10.42 14.89 0.80
N LEU A 162 -9.49 13.95 0.64
CA LEU A 162 -8.64 13.79 -0.55
C LEU A 162 -9.47 13.37 -1.77
N PRO A 163 -9.21 13.93 -2.96
CA PRO A 163 -9.82 13.52 -4.21
C PRO A 163 -9.18 12.27 -4.81
N GLY A 164 -9.99 11.55 -5.57
CA GLY A 164 -9.77 10.26 -6.22
C GLY A 164 -8.65 10.16 -7.26
N PRO A 165 -8.69 9.16 -8.18
CA PRO A 165 -7.55 8.46 -8.75
C PRO A 165 -6.59 9.35 -9.52
N LEU A 166 -5.29 8.98 -9.49
CA LEU A 166 -4.13 9.55 -10.19
C LEU A 166 -4.47 10.33 -11.46
N SER A 167 -4.76 11.61 -11.31
CA SER A 167 -4.69 12.57 -12.40
C SER A 167 -3.34 13.27 -12.31
N THR A 168 -2.55 13.07 -13.33
CA THR A 168 -1.29 13.75 -13.58
C THR A 168 -1.52 15.24 -13.71
N THR A 169 -1.34 15.98 -12.61
CA THR A 169 -1.05 17.42 -12.66
C THR A 169 -0.18 17.78 -11.46
N PRO A 170 0.95 18.45 -11.65
CA PRO A 170 1.81 18.89 -10.56
C PRO A 170 1.19 20.14 -9.93
N SER A 171 0.58 19.99 -8.76
CA SER A 171 0.13 21.12 -7.95
C SER A 171 0.55 20.94 -6.50
N ALA A 172 1.39 21.80 -6.08
CA ALA A 172 1.68 22.45 -4.80
C ALA A 172 0.96 21.95 -3.52
N GLU A 173 1.06 20.62 -3.17
CA GLU A 173 0.55 20.06 -1.91
C GLU A 173 1.71 19.56 -1.05
N ARG A 174 2.66 20.45 -0.78
CA ARG A 174 3.88 20.17 -0.01
C ARG A 174 3.69 19.95 1.50
N PRO A 175 2.72 20.52 2.20
CA PRO A 175 2.63 20.42 3.66
C PRO A 175 2.11 19.07 4.16
N GLU A 176 1.09 18.50 3.53
CA GLU A 176 0.36 17.34 4.07
C GLU A 176 1.16 16.03 4.08
N ALA A 177 1.95 15.77 3.04
CA ALA A 177 2.79 14.58 2.98
C ALA A 177 3.91 14.61 4.03
N LEU A 178 4.42 15.80 4.39
CA LEU A 178 5.46 15.97 5.40
C LEU A 178 4.93 15.69 6.82
N GLU A 179 3.68 16.04 7.10
CA GLU A 179 3.03 15.80 8.40
C GLU A 179 2.75 14.31 8.66
N GLN A 180 2.69 13.51 7.59
CA GLN A 180 2.47 12.06 7.67
C GLN A 180 3.76 11.26 7.89
N LEU A 181 4.92 11.90 7.86
CA LEU A 181 6.20 11.23 8.02
C LEU A 181 6.50 10.94 9.49
N THR A 182 6.97 9.72 9.76
CA THR A 182 7.59 9.43 11.05
C THR A 182 8.90 10.21 11.20
N PRO A 183 9.37 10.48 12.44
CA PRO A 183 10.66 11.15 12.67
C PRO A 183 11.80 10.49 11.88
N ARG A 184 11.78 9.15 11.77
CA ARG A 184 12.80 8.39 11.04
C ARG A 184 12.71 8.58 9.53
N GLN A 185 11.51 8.67 8.98
CA GLN A 185 11.29 8.95 7.56
C GLN A 185 11.72 10.38 7.20
N LEU A 186 11.52 11.34 8.12
CA LEU A 186 12.01 12.72 7.95
C LEU A 186 13.54 12.78 7.86
N GLU A 187 14.25 12.07 8.73
CA GLU A 187 15.71 11.98 8.67
C GLU A 187 16.18 11.38 7.35
N VAL A 188 15.56 10.25 6.94
CA VAL A 188 15.90 9.61 5.66
C VAL A 188 15.59 10.54 4.48
N LEU A 189 14.44 11.24 4.50
CA LEU A 189 14.09 12.21 3.46
C LEU A 189 15.15 13.32 3.35
N GLN A 190 15.60 13.87 4.47
CA GLN A 190 16.63 14.90 4.47
C GLN A 190 17.90 14.42 3.76
N TRP A 191 18.40 13.23 4.10
CA TRP A 191 19.60 12.67 3.44
C TRP A 191 19.35 12.31 1.96
N VAL A 192 18.12 11.92 1.61
CA VAL A 192 17.72 11.72 0.21
C VAL A 192 17.81 13.03 -0.56
N LEU A 193 17.34 14.14 0.01
CA LEU A 193 17.41 15.48 -0.60
C LEU A 193 18.83 16.01 -0.68
N GLU A 194 19.71 15.63 0.25
CA GLU A 194 21.15 15.90 0.21
C GLU A 194 21.88 15.09 -0.89
N GLY A 195 21.20 14.12 -1.52
CA GLY A 195 21.76 13.30 -2.58
C GLY A 195 22.57 12.08 -2.11
N LYS A 196 22.55 11.75 -0.81
CA LYS A 196 23.31 10.62 -0.24
C LYS A 196 22.81 9.28 -0.78
N ALA A 197 23.71 8.36 -1.12
CA ALA A 197 23.33 7.00 -1.49
C ALA A 197 22.73 6.22 -0.32
N ASN A 198 21.89 5.19 -0.59
CA ASN A 198 21.26 4.39 0.47
C ASN A 198 22.27 3.78 1.45
N ARG A 199 23.46 3.40 0.95
CA ARG A 199 24.57 2.89 1.78
C ARG A 199 25.08 3.94 2.77
N GLU A 200 25.21 5.19 2.33
CA GLU A 200 25.66 6.30 3.20
C GLU A 200 24.60 6.63 4.23
N ILE A 201 23.32 6.65 3.81
CA ILE A 201 22.19 6.85 4.72
C ILE A 201 22.14 5.72 5.77
N ALA A 202 22.36 4.48 5.37
CA ALA A 202 22.38 3.32 6.26
C ALA A 202 23.45 3.47 7.36
N GLN A 203 24.65 3.95 7.00
CA GLN A 203 25.72 4.23 7.95
C GLN A 203 25.35 5.36 8.93
N LEU A 204 24.85 6.49 8.42
CA LEU A 204 24.45 7.64 9.22
C LEU A 204 23.28 7.33 10.15
N ALA A 205 22.36 6.53 9.67
CA ALA A 205 21.15 6.15 10.36
C ALA A 205 21.33 4.94 11.30
N HIS A 206 22.47 4.26 11.28
CA HIS A 206 22.68 2.98 11.95
C HIS A 206 21.62 1.92 11.58
N LEU A 207 21.26 1.88 10.27
CA LEU A 207 20.30 0.97 9.69
C LEU A 207 20.96 0.03 8.68
N SER A 208 20.22 -1.03 8.27
CA SER A 208 20.59 -1.79 7.09
C SER A 208 20.27 -0.99 5.81
N GLU A 209 21.02 -1.25 4.73
CA GLU A 209 20.71 -0.65 3.43
C GLU A 209 19.32 -1.04 2.92
N GLY A 210 18.84 -2.26 3.28
CA GLY A 210 17.50 -2.73 2.99
C GLY A 210 16.43 -1.87 3.68
N THR A 211 16.61 -1.57 4.98
CA THR A 211 15.70 -0.71 5.73
C THR A 211 15.63 0.70 5.11
N VAL A 212 16.78 1.26 4.71
CA VAL A 212 16.79 2.56 4.02
C VAL A 212 16.03 2.50 2.70
N LYS A 213 16.18 1.42 1.91
CA LYS A 213 15.39 1.24 0.68
C LYS A 213 13.88 1.25 0.95
N ASN A 214 13.44 0.60 2.03
CA ASN A 214 12.04 0.59 2.42
C ASN A 214 11.55 2.00 2.76
N HIS A 215 12.30 2.75 3.59
CA HIS A 215 11.95 4.15 3.88
C HIS A 215 11.86 4.99 2.61
N VAL A 216 12.82 4.83 1.68
CA VAL A 216 12.79 5.53 0.39
C VAL A 216 11.56 5.12 -0.42
N SER A 217 11.21 3.83 -0.49
CA SER A 217 10.00 3.36 -1.19
C SER A 217 8.74 3.95 -0.59
N THR A 218 8.63 4.00 0.74
CA THR A 218 7.51 4.64 1.44
C THR A 218 7.43 6.14 1.11
N LEU A 219 8.56 6.83 1.10
CA LEU A 219 8.61 8.24 0.72
C LEU A 219 8.14 8.46 -0.72
N LEU A 220 8.59 7.63 -1.68
CA LEU A 220 8.14 7.73 -3.08
C LEU A 220 6.63 7.56 -3.20
N LEU A 221 6.04 6.62 -2.44
CA LEU A 221 4.58 6.42 -2.40
C LEU A 221 3.85 7.61 -1.79
N LEU A 222 4.30 8.12 -0.64
CA LEU A 222 3.68 9.26 0.07
C LEU A 222 3.68 10.53 -0.78
N PHE A 223 4.76 10.76 -1.53
CA PHE A 223 4.87 11.92 -2.42
C PHE A 223 4.33 11.67 -3.83
N GLY A 224 3.78 10.49 -4.11
CA GLY A 224 3.19 10.14 -5.40
C GLY A 224 4.18 10.13 -6.57
N VAL A 225 5.47 9.93 -6.31
CA VAL A 225 6.54 9.95 -7.31
C VAL A 225 7.07 8.54 -7.61
N ARG A 226 7.57 8.34 -8.82
CA ARG A 226 8.05 7.03 -9.30
C ARG A 226 9.54 6.81 -9.13
N SER A 227 10.30 7.87 -8.80
CA SER A 227 11.74 7.75 -8.67
C SER A 227 12.30 8.75 -7.67
N ARG A 228 13.46 8.39 -7.10
CA ARG A 228 14.25 9.27 -6.21
C ARG A 228 14.58 10.62 -6.87
N ALA A 229 14.90 10.62 -8.15
CA ALA A 229 15.20 11.85 -8.89
C ALA A 229 13.96 12.76 -8.94
N GLN A 230 12.77 12.21 -9.16
CA GLN A 230 11.51 12.96 -9.10
C GLN A 230 11.24 13.51 -7.70
N LEU A 231 11.46 12.71 -6.64
CA LEU A 231 11.30 13.14 -5.25
C LEU A 231 12.21 14.34 -4.94
N ILE A 232 13.48 14.27 -5.31
CA ILE A 232 14.44 15.37 -5.14
C ILE A 232 14.02 16.61 -5.93
N SER A 233 13.58 16.43 -7.17
CA SER A 233 13.16 17.55 -8.03
C SER A 233 11.87 18.23 -7.55
N GLN A 234 10.96 17.48 -6.92
CA GLN A 234 9.69 17.99 -6.42
C GLN A 234 9.83 18.78 -5.11
N LEU A 235 10.82 18.42 -4.28
CA LEU A 235 10.99 18.99 -2.94
C LEU A 235 12.14 20.01 -2.83
N ARG A 236 12.93 20.19 -3.88
CA ARG A 236 13.91 21.28 -4.03
C ARG A 236 13.31 22.47 -4.74
#